data_2aa53b3bed82122fb89fa255630a3897
#
_entry.id   2aa53b3bed82122fb89fa255630a3897
#
_cell.length_a   1.000
_cell.length_b   1.000
_cell.length_c   1.000
_cell.angle_alpha   90.00
_cell.angle_beta   90.00
_cell.angle_gamma   90.00
#
_symmetry.space_group_name_H-M   'P 1'
#
loop_
_entity.id
_entity.type
_entity.pdbx_description
1 polymer ?
#
loop_
_entity_poly.entity_id
_entity_poly.type
_entity_poly.pdbx_seq_one_letter_code
_entity_poly.pdbx_strand_id
1 'polypeptide(L)'
;MKLRILLTLCCLLVPAASSFAQTTPEKTPDVATEMRNGFNEVNDWVMKAAEMVPAEKYSYKPVDTVRTFGQLIGHITDSYNFFCARGVGNKVEWSDPVEKGATDKDTLLPKLKEAVGKCNTAYSSGNGQLRPLFTNVGHTSLHYGNIITYMRMMGLKPPSS
;
A
#
# COMPACT_ATOMS: atom_id res chain seq x y z
N MET A 1 -37.52 18.53 -84.12
CA MET A 1 -37.02 19.32 -82.97
C MET A 1 -36.91 18.42 -81.81
N LYS A 2 -35.68 18.05 -81.42
CA LYS A 2 -35.40 17.14 -80.31
C LYS A 2 -34.91 17.90 -79.10
N LEU A 3 -35.72 18.04 -78.04
CA LEU A 3 -35.41 18.71 -76.78
C LEU A 3 -34.53 17.85 -75.94
N ARG A 4 -33.28 18.24 -75.67
CA ARG A 4 -32.33 17.56 -74.75
C ARG A 4 -32.48 18.17 -73.36
N ILE A 5 -33.01 17.39 -72.40
CA ILE A 5 -33.05 17.74 -70.99
C ILE A 5 -31.70 17.40 -70.40
N LEU A 6 -30.97 18.45 -69.94
CA LEU A 6 -29.73 18.29 -69.18
C LEU A 6 -30.13 18.12 -67.69
N LEU A 7 -29.94 16.93 -67.13
CA LEU A 7 -30.05 16.71 -65.69
C LEU A 7 -28.70 17.14 -65.02
N THR A 8 -28.73 18.21 -64.29
CA THR A 8 -27.61 18.69 -63.46
C THR A 8 -27.69 17.95 -62.12
N LEU A 9 -26.77 17.00 -61.91
CA LEU A 9 -26.61 16.25 -60.65
C LEU A 9 -25.86 17.11 -59.63
N CYS A 10 -26.58 17.70 -58.66
CA CYS A 10 -26.01 18.55 -57.60
C CYS A 10 -25.52 17.60 -56.47
N CYS A 11 -24.21 17.30 -56.42
CA CYS A 11 -23.59 16.55 -55.32
C CYS A 11 -23.51 17.42 -54.07
N LEU A 12 -24.39 17.24 -53.11
CA LEU A 12 -24.32 17.82 -51.79
C LEU A 12 -23.19 17.11 -50.99
N LEU A 13 -22.01 17.71 -50.92
CA LEU A 13 -20.94 17.33 -50.00
C LEU A 13 -21.32 17.74 -48.58
N VAL A 14 -21.76 16.79 -47.75
CA VAL A 14 -21.97 17.00 -46.32
C VAL A 14 -20.60 16.84 -45.64
N PRO A 15 -20.01 17.84 -44.99
CA PRO A 15 -18.78 17.67 -44.22
C PRO A 15 -19.10 16.80 -42.99
N ALA A 16 -18.50 15.63 -42.91
CA ALA A 16 -18.50 14.82 -41.71
C ALA A 16 -17.69 15.55 -40.64
N ALA A 17 -18.34 16.26 -39.73
CA ALA A 17 -17.71 16.81 -38.55
C ALA A 17 -17.31 15.64 -37.63
N SER A 18 -16.04 15.28 -37.70
CA SER A 18 -15.46 14.34 -36.74
C SER A 18 -15.41 15.02 -35.37
N SER A 19 -16.39 14.72 -34.51
CA SER A 19 -16.37 15.09 -33.09
C SER A 19 -15.26 14.31 -32.39
N PHE A 20 -14.06 14.89 -32.33
CA PHE A 20 -13.06 14.40 -31.40
C PHE A 20 -13.59 14.67 -29.99
N ALA A 21 -14.05 13.60 -29.31
CA ALA A 21 -14.32 13.67 -27.88
C ALA A 21 -13.01 14.07 -27.18
N GLN A 22 -12.93 15.30 -26.69
CA GLN A 22 -11.85 15.73 -25.80
C GLN A 22 -12.03 14.97 -24.51
N THR A 23 -11.26 13.87 -24.34
CA THR A 23 -11.06 13.25 -23.03
C THR A 23 -10.34 14.29 -22.17
N THR A 24 -11.03 14.85 -21.17
CA THR A 24 -10.39 15.65 -20.14
C THR A 24 -9.23 14.82 -19.57
N PRO A 25 -7.99 15.32 -19.55
CA PRO A 25 -6.88 14.58 -19.00
C PRO A 25 -7.21 14.26 -17.53
N GLU A 26 -7.28 12.97 -17.20
CA GLU A 26 -7.42 12.52 -15.82
C GLU A 26 -6.25 13.07 -15.02
N LYS A 27 -6.56 13.81 -13.94
CA LYS A 27 -5.52 14.41 -13.10
C LYS A 27 -4.69 13.30 -12.49
N THR A 28 -3.46 13.14 -12.93
CA THR A 28 -2.51 12.18 -12.34
C THR A 28 -2.41 12.46 -10.84
N PRO A 29 -2.66 11.46 -9.97
CA PRO A 29 -2.48 11.63 -8.53
C PRO A 29 -1.06 12.08 -8.21
N ASP A 30 -0.91 12.92 -7.19
CA ASP A 30 0.44 13.30 -6.74
C ASP A 30 1.14 12.14 -6.02
N VAL A 31 2.47 12.16 -6.02
CA VAL A 31 3.31 11.08 -5.47
C VAL A 31 3.00 10.80 -3.99
N ALA A 32 2.70 11.84 -3.20
CA ALA A 32 2.38 11.67 -1.79
C ALA A 32 1.05 10.91 -1.60
N THR A 33 0.07 11.19 -2.45
CA THR A 33 -1.21 10.46 -2.46
C THR A 33 -1.00 8.98 -2.82
N GLU A 34 -0.21 8.68 -3.85
CA GLU A 34 0.07 7.30 -4.23
C GLU A 34 0.86 6.53 -3.16
N MET A 35 1.82 7.18 -2.51
CA MET A 35 2.55 6.57 -1.40
C MET A 35 1.64 6.27 -0.21
N ARG A 36 0.70 7.16 0.11
CA ARG A 36 -0.30 6.93 1.16
C ARG A 36 -1.22 5.77 0.80
N ASN A 37 -1.68 5.69 -0.45
CA ASN A 37 -2.52 4.61 -0.93
C ASN A 37 -1.79 3.26 -0.82
N GLY A 38 -0.53 3.19 -1.28
CA GLY A 38 0.30 1.99 -1.17
C GLY A 38 0.57 1.58 0.28
N PHE A 39 0.80 2.55 1.18
CA PHE A 39 0.92 2.27 2.61
C PHE A 39 -0.39 1.69 3.18
N ASN A 40 -1.51 2.32 2.91
CA ASN A 40 -2.81 1.89 3.42
C ASN A 40 -3.14 0.45 2.98
N GLU A 41 -2.86 0.11 1.72
CA GLU A 41 -3.11 -1.22 1.19
C GLU A 41 -2.25 -2.28 1.89
N VAL A 42 -0.93 -2.12 1.91
CA VAL A 42 -0.05 -3.12 2.53
C VAL A 42 -0.25 -3.21 4.04
N ASN A 43 -0.51 -2.07 4.69
CA ASN A 43 -0.80 -2.04 6.12
C ASN A 43 -2.12 -2.74 6.48
N ASP A 44 -3.17 -2.59 5.66
CA ASP A 44 -4.44 -3.32 5.85
C ASP A 44 -4.20 -4.84 5.83
N TRP A 45 -3.37 -5.33 4.91
CA TRP A 45 -3.00 -6.74 4.88
C TRP A 45 -2.18 -7.18 6.10
N VAL A 46 -1.23 -6.38 6.55
CA VAL A 46 -0.44 -6.66 7.78
C VAL A 46 -1.35 -6.72 9.00
N MET A 47 -2.23 -5.74 9.16
CA MET A 47 -3.18 -5.68 10.27
C MET A 47 -4.11 -6.90 10.29
N LYS A 48 -4.71 -7.23 9.15
CA LYS A 48 -5.57 -8.41 9.02
C LYS A 48 -4.82 -9.70 9.31
N ALA A 49 -3.58 -9.84 8.82
CA ALA A 49 -2.76 -11.01 9.10
C ALA A 49 -2.48 -11.14 10.61
N ALA A 50 -2.09 -10.04 11.27
CA ALA A 50 -1.85 -10.03 12.71
C ALA A 50 -3.11 -10.39 13.52
N GLU A 51 -4.29 -9.94 13.09
CA GLU A 51 -5.57 -10.28 13.73
C GLU A 51 -6.01 -11.73 13.47
N MET A 52 -5.81 -12.24 12.26
CA MET A 52 -6.24 -13.57 11.84
C MET A 52 -5.39 -14.71 12.43
N VAL A 53 -4.08 -14.50 12.56
CA VAL A 53 -3.19 -15.55 13.10
C VAL A 53 -3.53 -15.80 14.58
N PRO A 54 -3.83 -17.06 14.98
CA PRO A 54 -4.13 -17.40 16.35
C PRO A 54 -2.95 -17.10 17.29
N ALA A 55 -3.24 -16.76 18.55
CA ALA A 55 -2.22 -16.34 19.52
C ALA A 55 -1.13 -17.39 19.73
N GLU A 56 -1.49 -18.67 19.79
CA GLU A 56 -0.56 -19.79 19.95
C GLU A 56 0.41 -19.95 18.75
N LYS A 57 0.09 -19.36 17.59
CA LYS A 57 0.95 -19.39 16.41
C LYS A 57 1.89 -18.19 16.29
N TYR A 58 1.86 -17.26 17.23
CA TYR A 58 2.80 -16.13 17.23
C TYR A 58 4.26 -16.54 17.48
N SER A 59 4.49 -17.66 18.15
CA SER A 59 5.81 -18.25 18.32
C SER A 59 6.30 -19.07 17.12
N TYR A 60 5.46 -19.27 16.10
CA TYR A 60 5.82 -20.05 14.91
C TYR A 60 6.96 -19.39 14.13
N LYS A 61 7.94 -20.20 13.71
CA LYS A 61 8.99 -19.85 12.74
C LYS A 61 9.26 -21.04 11.82
N PRO A 62 9.49 -20.82 10.51
CA PRO A 62 9.76 -21.92 9.57
C PRO A 62 11.06 -22.69 9.86
N VAL A 63 12.09 -21.95 10.26
CA VAL A 63 13.44 -22.47 10.62
C VAL A 63 14.02 -21.63 11.75
N ASP A 64 15.06 -22.15 12.44
CA ASP A 64 15.62 -21.50 13.63
C ASP A 64 16.30 -20.14 13.37
N THR A 65 16.77 -19.92 12.16
CA THR A 65 17.54 -18.72 11.77
C THR A 65 16.70 -17.53 11.39
N VAL A 66 15.36 -17.65 11.39
CA VAL A 66 14.45 -16.55 11.04
C VAL A 66 13.62 -16.11 12.25
N ARG A 67 13.00 -14.93 12.13
CA ARG A 67 12.07 -14.38 13.13
C ARG A 67 10.89 -15.33 13.37
N THR A 68 10.34 -15.34 14.58
CA THR A 68 8.99 -15.86 14.79
C THR A 68 7.97 -14.92 14.12
N PHE A 69 6.73 -15.41 13.93
CA PHE A 69 5.64 -14.55 13.42
C PHE A 69 5.46 -13.30 14.29
N GLY A 70 5.44 -13.45 15.61
CA GLY A 70 5.34 -12.32 16.54
C GLY A 70 6.52 -11.35 16.43
N GLN A 71 7.76 -11.85 16.34
CA GLN A 71 8.93 -11.00 16.10
C GLN A 71 8.84 -10.25 14.77
N LEU A 72 8.28 -10.86 13.73
CA LEU A 72 8.07 -10.19 12.43
C LEU A 72 7.05 -9.05 12.55
N ILE A 73 5.96 -9.24 13.29
CA ILE A 73 4.99 -8.17 13.60
C ILE A 73 5.64 -7.07 14.45
N GLY A 74 6.44 -7.45 15.45
CA GLY A 74 7.22 -6.49 16.26
C GLY A 74 8.18 -5.65 15.41
N HIS A 75 8.91 -6.29 14.50
CA HIS A 75 9.83 -5.62 13.58
C HIS A 75 9.12 -4.62 12.64
N ILE A 76 7.96 -4.99 12.09
CA ILE A 76 7.14 -4.07 11.30
C ILE A 76 6.66 -2.90 12.15
N THR A 77 6.28 -3.14 13.41
CA THR A 77 5.88 -2.10 14.35
C THR A 77 7.02 -1.11 14.62
N ASP A 78 8.24 -1.61 14.87
CA ASP A 78 9.42 -0.77 15.06
C ASP A 78 9.75 0.04 13.80
N SER A 79 9.61 -0.57 12.61
CA SER A 79 9.82 0.12 11.34
C SER A 79 8.82 1.26 11.13
N TYR A 80 7.56 1.07 11.47
CA TYR A 80 6.55 2.14 11.43
C TYR A 80 6.93 3.29 12.37
N ASN A 81 7.28 2.99 13.61
CA ASN A 81 7.73 4.01 14.57
C ASN A 81 8.93 4.78 14.05
N PHE A 82 9.90 4.13 13.42
CA PHE A 82 11.10 4.76 12.87
C PHE A 82 10.82 5.60 11.63
N PHE A 83 10.27 4.97 10.58
CA PHE A 83 10.12 5.64 9.30
C PHE A 83 9.08 6.75 9.33
N CYS A 84 7.97 6.56 10.06
CA CYS A 84 6.92 7.58 10.13
C CYS A 84 7.35 8.77 11.01
N ALA A 85 8.13 8.55 12.09
CA ALA A 85 8.74 9.64 12.83
C ALA A 85 9.70 10.45 11.95
N ARG A 86 10.54 9.79 11.16
CA ARG A 86 11.42 10.48 10.20
C ARG A 86 10.62 11.16 9.08
N GLY A 87 9.52 10.56 8.68
CA GLY A 87 8.59 11.15 7.70
C GLY A 87 8.06 12.51 8.10
N VAL A 88 7.82 12.75 9.38
CA VAL A 88 7.44 14.08 9.92
C VAL A 88 8.62 14.94 10.35
N GLY A 89 9.85 14.53 10.03
CA GLY A 89 11.07 15.32 10.26
C GLY A 89 11.77 15.08 11.60
N ASN A 90 11.30 14.14 12.42
CA ASN A 90 11.96 13.81 13.68
C ASN A 90 13.32 13.14 13.43
N LYS A 91 14.31 13.47 14.25
CA LYS A 91 15.62 12.82 14.28
C LYS A 91 15.56 11.66 15.25
N VAL A 92 15.38 10.45 14.73
CA VAL A 92 15.33 9.21 15.52
C VAL A 92 16.32 8.21 14.97
N GLU A 93 16.94 7.44 15.87
CA GLU A 93 17.81 6.32 15.53
C GLU A 93 17.01 5.03 15.49
N TRP A 94 17.46 4.07 14.66
CA TRP A 94 16.85 2.77 14.61
C TRP A 94 17.03 2.02 15.92
N SER A 95 15.94 1.44 16.40
CA SER A 95 15.94 0.52 17.53
C SER A 95 14.80 -0.50 17.37
N ASP A 96 14.94 -1.65 18.05
CA ASP A 96 13.96 -2.77 17.94
C ASP A 96 13.32 -3.09 19.29
N PRO A 97 12.75 -2.11 20.03
CA PRO A 97 12.23 -2.37 21.37
C PRO A 97 10.97 -3.24 21.36
N VAL A 98 10.18 -3.22 20.28
CA VAL A 98 8.97 -4.04 20.17
C VAL A 98 9.34 -5.46 19.75
N GLU A 99 10.21 -5.62 18.74
CA GLU A 99 10.69 -6.93 18.28
C GLU A 99 11.43 -7.71 19.39
N LYS A 100 12.25 -7.00 20.18
CA LYS A 100 13.04 -7.58 21.28
C LYS A 100 12.26 -7.76 22.59
N GLY A 101 11.06 -7.22 22.67
CA GLY A 101 10.18 -7.31 23.83
C GLY A 101 9.28 -8.55 23.81
N ALA A 102 8.12 -8.45 24.46
CA ALA A 102 7.09 -9.48 24.41
C ALA A 102 6.48 -9.54 23.01
N THR A 103 6.46 -10.73 22.42
CA THR A 103 6.02 -10.98 21.03
C THR A 103 4.73 -11.80 20.95
N ASP A 104 3.98 -11.83 22.03
CA ASP A 104 2.62 -12.40 22.07
C ASP A 104 1.61 -11.47 21.39
N LYS A 105 0.49 -12.03 20.95
CA LYS A 105 -0.55 -11.32 20.19
C LYS A 105 -1.14 -10.13 20.94
N ASP A 106 -1.47 -10.34 22.22
CA ASP A 106 -2.18 -9.35 23.04
C ASP A 106 -1.31 -8.11 23.31
N THR A 107 0.00 -8.32 23.45
CA THR A 107 0.99 -7.24 23.58
C THR A 107 1.24 -6.52 22.26
N LEU A 108 1.31 -7.24 21.14
CA LEU A 108 1.73 -6.66 19.85
C LEU A 108 0.61 -5.91 19.12
N LEU A 109 -0.64 -6.41 19.14
CA LEU A 109 -1.73 -5.78 18.39
C LEU A 109 -1.97 -4.31 18.79
N PRO A 110 -2.03 -3.94 20.09
CA PRO A 110 -2.17 -2.55 20.48
C PRO A 110 -1.00 -1.66 20.00
N LYS A 111 0.24 -2.17 20.11
CA LYS A 111 1.43 -1.43 19.68
C LYS A 111 1.46 -1.23 18.15
N LEU A 112 1.09 -2.24 17.38
CA LEU A 112 0.96 -2.13 15.94
C LEU A 112 -0.11 -1.09 15.57
N LYS A 113 -1.29 -1.12 16.20
CA LYS A 113 -2.37 -0.14 15.98
C LYS A 113 -1.92 1.29 16.29
N GLU A 114 -1.20 1.49 17.38
CA GLU A 114 -0.63 2.80 17.73
C GLU A 114 0.37 3.29 16.67
N ALA A 115 1.30 2.42 16.23
CA ALA A 115 2.28 2.75 15.21
C ALA A 115 1.62 3.10 13.86
N VAL A 116 0.57 2.37 13.47
CA VAL A 116 -0.26 2.68 12.30
C VAL A 116 -0.88 4.07 12.40
N GLY A 117 -1.42 4.44 13.57
CA GLY A 117 -1.98 5.78 13.80
C GLY A 117 -0.94 6.90 13.57
N LYS A 118 0.29 6.70 14.06
CA LYS A 118 1.43 7.63 13.80
C LYS A 118 1.74 7.72 12.31
N CYS A 119 1.76 6.59 11.60
CA CYS A 119 2.00 6.56 10.17
C CYS A 119 0.89 7.27 9.38
N ASN A 120 -0.37 7.04 9.72
CA ASN A 120 -1.50 7.74 9.08
C ASN A 120 -1.35 9.26 9.17
N THR A 121 -0.91 9.76 10.32
CA THR A 121 -0.58 11.18 10.51
C THR A 121 0.58 11.61 9.60
N ALA A 122 1.65 10.83 9.55
CA ALA A 122 2.84 11.16 8.73
C ALA A 122 2.52 11.20 7.23
N TYR A 123 1.77 10.23 6.71
CA TYR A 123 1.36 10.19 5.30
C TYR A 123 0.31 11.26 4.94
N SER A 124 -0.40 11.82 5.92
CA SER A 124 -1.42 12.85 5.69
C SER A 124 -0.90 14.27 5.87
N SER A 125 0.29 14.47 6.43
CA SER A 125 0.80 15.78 6.85
C SER A 125 1.11 16.75 5.70
N GLY A 126 1.17 16.28 4.45
CA GLY A 126 1.47 17.10 3.26
C GLY A 126 2.89 17.71 3.21
N ASN A 127 3.57 17.81 4.34
CA ASN A 127 4.94 18.35 4.51
C ASN A 127 5.95 17.25 4.81
N GLY A 128 5.57 15.98 4.68
CA GLY A 128 6.38 14.83 5.03
C GLY A 128 7.64 14.69 4.17
N GLN A 129 8.70 14.17 4.77
CA GLN A 129 9.88 13.73 4.03
C GLN A 129 9.53 12.46 3.25
N LEU A 130 9.41 12.57 1.92
CA LEU A 130 8.94 11.47 1.07
C LEU A 130 9.85 10.23 1.14
N ARG A 131 11.17 10.41 1.26
CA ARG A 131 12.11 9.28 1.24
C ARG A 131 11.88 8.27 2.38
N PRO A 132 11.79 8.66 3.66
CA PRO A 132 11.46 7.71 4.73
C PRO A 132 10.11 7.02 4.51
N LEU A 133 9.09 7.75 4.08
CA LEU A 133 7.76 7.21 3.83
C LEU A 133 7.75 6.20 2.67
N PHE A 134 8.46 6.50 1.58
CA PHE A 134 8.64 5.56 0.47
C PHE A 134 9.37 4.28 0.91
N THR A 135 10.45 4.44 1.70
CA THR A 135 11.19 3.30 2.24
C THR A 135 10.29 2.45 3.14
N ASN A 136 9.41 3.06 3.93
CA ASN A 136 8.46 2.34 4.78
C ASN A 136 7.52 1.44 3.97
N VAL A 137 6.95 1.92 2.87
CA VAL A 137 6.07 1.11 2.00
C VAL A 137 6.84 -0.11 1.47
N GLY A 138 8.03 0.10 0.91
CA GLY A 138 8.86 -0.98 0.38
C GLY A 138 9.27 -2.00 1.44
N HIS A 139 9.69 -1.52 2.62
CA HIS A 139 10.08 -2.36 3.76
C HIS A 139 8.89 -3.20 4.28
N THR A 140 7.72 -2.59 4.41
CA THR A 140 6.50 -3.29 4.84
C THR A 140 6.09 -4.34 3.82
N SER A 141 6.15 -4.03 2.53
CA SER A 141 5.83 -4.97 1.44
C SER A 141 6.77 -6.19 1.44
N LEU A 142 8.08 -5.97 1.69
CA LEU A 142 9.08 -7.04 1.83
C LEU A 142 8.69 -8.00 2.97
N HIS A 143 8.36 -7.47 4.14
CA HIS A 143 7.99 -8.28 5.30
C HIS A 143 6.59 -8.88 5.20
N TYR A 144 5.67 -8.24 4.50
CA TYR A 144 4.38 -8.83 4.18
C TYR A 144 4.53 -10.08 3.29
N GLY A 145 5.49 -10.10 2.38
CA GLY A 145 5.84 -11.32 1.63
C GLY A 145 6.25 -12.48 2.54
N ASN A 146 7.01 -12.19 3.62
CA ASN A 146 7.33 -13.19 4.65
C ASN A 146 6.07 -13.64 5.41
N ILE A 147 5.19 -12.71 5.80
CA ILE A 147 3.91 -13.02 6.47
C ILE A 147 3.06 -13.97 5.61
N ILE A 148 2.92 -13.71 4.31
CA ILE A 148 2.20 -14.59 3.36
C ILE A 148 2.75 -16.01 3.44
N THR A 149 4.08 -16.16 3.38
CA THR A 149 4.74 -17.45 3.44
C THR A 149 4.46 -18.17 4.77
N TYR A 150 4.62 -17.47 5.90
CA TYR A 150 4.36 -18.03 7.22
C TYR A 150 2.90 -18.48 7.38
N MET A 151 1.94 -17.64 6.97
CA MET A 151 0.52 -17.98 7.04
C MET A 151 0.20 -19.25 6.25
N ARG A 152 0.72 -19.37 5.02
CA ARG A 152 0.53 -20.58 4.20
C ARG A 152 1.14 -21.82 4.84
N MET A 153 2.32 -21.71 5.42
CA MET A 153 2.97 -22.81 6.15
C MET A 153 2.23 -23.20 7.44
N MET A 154 1.50 -22.26 8.04
CA MET A 154 0.59 -22.52 9.17
C MET A 154 -0.79 -23.05 8.73
N GLY A 155 -1.04 -23.23 7.42
CA GLY A 155 -2.34 -23.65 6.86
C GLY A 155 -3.39 -22.54 6.82
N LEU A 156 -2.99 -21.27 6.89
CA LEU A 156 -3.89 -20.10 6.86
C LEU A 156 -3.87 -19.45 5.49
N LYS A 157 -5.03 -18.90 5.07
CA LYS A 157 -5.13 -18.11 3.84
C LYS A 157 -4.71 -16.67 4.13
N PRO A 158 -3.71 -16.10 3.40
CA PRO A 158 -3.33 -14.70 3.58
C PRO A 158 -4.42 -13.71 3.15
N PRO A 159 -4.47 -12.50 3.74
CA PRO A 159 -5.49 -11.48 3.42
C PRO A 159 -5.51 -11.02 1.96
N SER A 160 -4.36 -11.03 1.28
CA SER A 160 -4.22 -10.61 -0.13
C SER A 160 -4.48 -11.73 -1.15
N SER A 161 -5.07 -12.86 -0.75
CA SER A 161 -5.23 -14.05 -1.63
C SER A 161 -6.68 -14.46 -1.80
#